data_cc1eab5d13ae152e46c0105f1be67639
#
_entry.id   cc1eab5d13ae152e46c0105f1be67639
#
_cell.length_a   1.000
_cell.length_b   1.000
_cell.length_c   1.000
_cell.angle_alpha   90.00
_cell.angle_beta   90.00
_cell.angle_gamma   90.00
#
_symmetry.space_group_name_H-M   'P 1'
#
loop_
_entity.id
_entity.type
_entity.pdbx_description
1 polymer ?
#
loop_
_entity_poly.entity_id
_entity_poly.type
_entity_poly.pdbx_seq_one_letter_code
_entity_poly.pdbx_strand_id
1 'polypeptide(L)'
;MFGTIHTLLTILAILAGGYILFQTRSKQISKVATLLYIPLMVLINVMSLFLVKLFHFGPFHVLAWTLLALSVGALLCLTLWKSQLNWRYWHFLALVWSYMGLLTVFVSGYLVELPFISYGIPFVASVVCVSLPMLMGGHQIILRKKAFFL
;
A
#
# COMPACT_ATOMS: atom_id res chain seq x y z
N MET A 1 -9.51 -17.34 12.35
CA MET A 1 -10.58 -16.54 11.77
C MET A 1 -10.16 -15.11 11.41
N PHE A 2 -9.64 -14.28 12.32
CA PHE A 2 -9.18 -12.92 12.01
C PHE A 2 -8.09 -12.86 10.91
N GLY A 3 -7.08 -13.74 10.97
CA GLY A 3 -6.02 -13.80 9.98
C GLY A 3 -6.52 -14.10 8.55
N THR A 4 -7.47 -15.02 8.41
CA THR A 4 -8.05 -15.37 7.11
C THR A 4 -8.82 -14.19 6.49
N ILE A 5 -9.60 -13.46 7.31
CA ILE A 5 -10.33 -12.28 6.85
C ILE A 5 -9.35 -11.19 6.42
N HIS A 6 -8.31 -10.93 7.21
CA HIS A 6 -7.26 -9.97 6.88
C HIS A 6 -6.59 -10.32 5.55
N THR A 7 -6.22 -11.58 5.32
CA THR A 7 -5.60 -12.03 4.06
C THR A 7 -6.53 -11.83 2.87
N LEU A 8 -7.82 -12.18 2.99
CA LEU A 8 -8.80 -11.98 1.91
C LEU A 8 -8.97 -10.50 1.57
N LEU A 9 -9.09 -9.63 2.58
CA LEU A 9 -9.17 -8.18 2.38
C LEU A 9 -7.90 -7.63 1.72
N THR A 10 -6.73 -8.14 2.10
CA THR A 10 -5.44 -7.77 1.49
C THR A 10 -5.40 -8.14 0.01
N ILE A 11 -5.83 -9.33 -0.36
CA ILE A 11 -5.90 -9.75 -1.77
C ILE A 11 -6.86 -8.85 -2.55
N LEU A 12 -8.03 -8.54 -2.01
CA LEU A 12 -8.98 -7.61 -2.63
C LEU A 12 -8.39 -6.21 -2.81
N ALA A 13 -7.64 -5.71 -1.83
CA ALA A 13 -6.96 -4.42 -1.94
C ALA A 13 -5.84 -4.45 -2.99
N ILE A 14 -5.10 -5.54 -3.10
CA ILE A 14 -4.07 -5.72 -4.15
C ILE A 14 -4.72 -5.70 -5.53
N LEU A 15 -5.82 -6.39 -5.73
CA LEU A 15 -6.54 -6.40 -7.01
C LEU A 15 -7.11 -5.02 -7.35
N ALA A 16 -7.75 -4.35 -6.40
CA ALA A 16 -8.29 -3.00 -6.58
C ALA A 16 -7.19 -1.97 -6.87
N GLY A 17 -6.09 -1.99 -6.11
CA GLY A 17 -4.96 -1.10 -6.31
C GLY A 17 -4.24 -1.34 -7.64
N GLY A 18 -4.03 -2.60 -8.01
CA GLY A 18 -3.50 -2.98 -9.32
C GLY A 18 -4.37 -2.46 -10.46
N TYR A 19 -5.67 -2.68 -10.37
CA TYR A 19 -6.62 -2.15 -11.36
C TYR A 19 -6.52 -0.62 -11.51
N ILE A 20 -6.45 0.12 -10.40
CA ILE A 20 -6.26 1.59 -10.43
C ILE A 20 -4.98 1.95 -11.20
N LEU A 21 -3.87 1.29 -10.89
CA LEU A 21 -2.57 1.61 -11.48
C LEU A 21 -2.49 1.23 -12.95
N PHE A 22 -3.12 0.14 -13.39
CA PHE A 22 -3.13 -0.30 -14.78
C PHE A 22 -4.12 0.52 -15.63
N GLN A 23 -5.27 0.90 -15.08
CA GLN A 23 -6.32 1.61 -15.81
C GLN A 23 -6.00 3.09 -16.08
N THR A 24 -5.00 3.67 -15.44
CA THR A 24 -4.61 5.09 -15.61
C THR A 24 -4.05 5.44 -17.00
N ARG A 25 -4.51 4.77 -18.07
CA ARG A 25 -4.40 5.27 -19.45
C ARG A 25 -5.35 6.45 -19.74
N SER A 26 -6.45 6.56 -19.01
CA SER A 26 -7.35 7.70 -19.08
C SER A 26 -6.97 8.72 -17.99
N LYS A 27 -7.08 10.01 -18.27
CA LYS A 27 -6.87 11.13 -17.33
C LYS A 27 -7.77 11.07 -16.07
N GLN A 28 -8.58 10.02 -15.94
CA GLN A 28 -9.47 9.79 -14.81
C GLN A 28 -9.04 8.51 -14.07
N ILE A 29 -8.49 8.71 -12.86
CA ILE A 29 -8.43 7.61 -11.89
C ILE A 29 -9.87 7.18 -11.65
N SER A 30 -10.16 5.89 -11.81
CA SER A 30 -11.50 5.37 -11.55
C SER A 30 -11.93 5.72 -10.12
N LYS A 31 -12.91 6.62 -10.01
CA LYS A 31 -13.47 7.02 -8.71
C LYS A 31 -13.95 5.81 -7.91
N VAL A 32 -14.56 4.85 -8.59
CA VAL A 32 -15.08 3.63 -7.97
C VAL A 32 -13.95 2.78 -7.39
N ALA A 33 -12.87 2.56 -8.16
CA ALA A 33 -11.74 1.79 -7.68
C ALA A 33 -11.04 2.47 -6.50
N THR A 34 -10.90 3.80 -6.53
CA THR A 34 -10.35 4.57 -5.42
C THR A 34 -11.23 4.51 -4.18
N LEU A 35 -12.55 4.62 -4.34
CA LEU A 35 -13.51 4.51 -3.26
C LEU A 35 -13.58 3.11 -2.64
N LEU A 36 -13.20 2.08 -3.36
CA LEU A 36 -13.05 0.72 -2.82
C LEU A 36 -11.68 0.51 -2.17
N TYR A 37 -10.62 0.94 -2.83
CA TYR A 37 -9.24 0.71 -2.39
C TYR A 37 -8.91 1.40 -1.06
N ILE A 38 -9.24 2.69 -0.93
CA ILE A 38 -8.87 3.46 0.26
C ILE A 38 -9.52 2.89 1.55
N PRO A 39 -10.84 2.62 1.60
CA PRO A 39 -11.44 2.00 2.79
C PRO A 39 -10.88 0.61 3.11
N LEU A 40 -10.60 -0.20 2.08
CA LEU A 40 -9.95 -1.50 2.28
C LEU A 40 -8.58 -1.33 2.91
N MET A 41 -7.76 -0.39 2.43
CA MET A 41 -6.43 -0.09 2.98
C MET A 41 -6.52 0.38 4.44
N VAL A 42 -7.43 1.28 4.75
CA VAL A 42 -7.65 1.75 6.13
C VAL A 42 -8.05 0.56 7.02
N LEU A 43 -9.01 -0.25 6.59
CA LEU A 43 -9.48 -1.41 7.35
C LEU A 43 -8.36 -2.42 7.60
N ILE A 44 -7.59 -2.79 6.57
CA ILE A 44 -6.49 -3.74 6.66
C ILE A 44 -5.42 -3.23 7.63
N ASN A 45 -5.02 -1.96 7.52
CA ASN A 45 -3.99 -1.39 8.39
C ASN A 45 -4.47 -1.29 9.85
N VAL A 46 -5.71 -0.90 10.08
CA VAL A 46 -6.30 -0.91 11.42
C VAL A 46 -6.34 -2.34 11.96
N MET A 47 -6.80 -3.32 11.18
CA MET A 47 -6.78 -4.73 11.61
C MET A 47 -5.37 -5.22 11.90
N SER A 48 -4.36 -4.83 11.12
CA SER A 48 -2.96 -5.20 11.35
C SER A 48 -2.44 -4.71 12.69
N LEU A 49 -2.85 -3.53 13.15
CA LEU A 49 -2.47 -2.99 14.45
C LEU A 49 -3.02 -3.83 15.61
N PHE A 50 -4.17 -4.48 15.43
CA PHE A 50 -4.78 -5.36 16.44
C PHE A 50 -4.31 -6.82 16.36
N LEU A 51 -3.87 -7.29 15.17
CA LEU A 51 -3.44 -8.67 14.97
C LEU A 51 -2.06 -8.95 15.57
N VAL A 52 -1.17 -7.98 15.51
CA VAL A 52 0.15 -8.11 16.15
C VAL A 52 -0.06 -7.79 17.62
N LYS A 53 0.16 -8.79 18.50
CA LYS A 53 0.01 -8.67 19.96
C LYS A 53 0.51 -7.30 20.41
N LEU A 54 -0.40 -6.48 20.91
CA LEU A 54 -0.26 -5.04 21.23
C LEU A 54 0.97 -4.64 22.08
N PHE A 55 1.72 -5.61 22.58
CA PHE A 55 2.82 -5.40 23.53
C PHE A 55 4.22 -5.39 22.91
N HIS A 56 4.37 -5.68 21.61
CA HIS A 56 5.68 -5.68 20.94
C HIS A 56 5.60 -4.80 19.69
N PHE A 57 6.03 -3.56 19.85
CA PHE A 57 6.16 -2.62 18.73
C PHE A 57 7.26 -3.12 17.78
N GLY A 58 6.88 -3.63 16.62
CA GLY A 58 7.77 -4.21 15.62
C GLY A 58 7.73 -3.46 14.29
N PRO A 59 8.60 -3.82 13.35
CA PRO A 59 8.69 -3.15 12.03
C PRO A 59 7.37 -3.20 11.25
N PHE A 60 6.53 -4.20 11.45
CA PHE A 60 5.18 -4.27 10.85
C PHE A 60 4.25 -3.17 11.34
N HIS A 61 4.37 -2.74 12.60
CA HIS A 61 3.56 -1.63 13.11
C HIS A 61 3.97 -0.32 12.44
N VAL A 62 5.27 -0.08 12.26
CA VAL A 62 5.76 1.11 11.57
C VAL A 62 5.24 1.14 10.13
N LEU A 63 5.30 0.00 9.43
CA LEU A 63 4.75 -0.12 8.08
C LEU A 63 3.23 0.10 8.05
N ALA A 64 2.48 -0.50 8.97
CA ALA A 64 1.03 -0.31 9.05
C ALA A 64 0.65 1.17 9.31
N TRP A 65 1.33 1.86 10.22
CA TRP A 65 1.14 3.29 10.44
C TRP A 65 1.47 4.13 9.22
N THR A 66 2.58 3.82 8.54
CA THR A 66 2.98 4.53 7.31
C THR A 66 1.94 4.34 6.20
N LEU A 67 1.47 3.11 5.99
CA LEU A 67 0.46 2.81 4.97
C LEU A 67 -0.90 3.43 5.32
N LEU A 68 -1.26 3.46 6.60
CA LEU A 68 -2.45 4.15 7.07
C LEU A 68 -2.37 5.65 6.78
N ALA A 69 -1.23 6.29 7.11
CA ALA A 69 -1.01 7.71 6.84
C ALA A 69 -1.08 8.03 5.33
N LEU A 70 -0.49 7.19 4.47
CA LEU A 70 -0.58 7.35 3.01
C LEU A 70 -2.02 7.20 2.49
N SER A 71 -2.77 6.24 3.04
CA SER A 71 -4.17 6.01 2.64
C SER A 71 -5.08 7.16 3.08
N VAL A 72 -4.89 7.66 4.29
CA VAL A 72 -5.58 8.86 4.80
C VAL A 72 -5.17 10.09 4.00
N GLY A 73 -3.88 10.27 3.69
CA GLY A 73 -3.39 11.35 2.83
C GLY A 73 -4.04 11.33 1.44
N ALA A 74 -4.17 10.14 0.83
CA ALA A 74 -4.88 9.99 -0.44
C ALA A 74 -6.35 10.42 -0.33
N LEU A 75 -7.03 10.08 0.77
CA LEU A 75 -8.41 10.49 1.04
C LEU A 75 -8.52 12.00 1.24
N LEU A 76 -7.61 12.62 1.99
CA LEU A 76 -7.57 14.07 2.21
C LEU A 76 -7.36 14.84 0.90
N CYS A 77 -6.52 14.33 -0.01
CA CYS A 77 -6.37 14.90 -1.35
C CYS A 77 -7.70 14.91 -2.12
N LEU A 78 -8.52 13.86 -1.96
CA LEU A 78 -9.82 13.77 -2.63
C LEU A 78 -10.91 14.65 -2.03
N THR A 79 -10.84 14.89 -0.73
CA THR A 79 -11.93 15.58 0.00
C THR A 79 -11.62 17.04 0.26
N LEU A 80 -10.49 17.34 0.89
CA LEU A 80 -10.16 18.68 1.38
C LEU A 80 -9.27 19.46 0.42
N TRP A 81 -8.38 18.80 -0.33
CA TRP A 81 -7.35 19.48 -1.12
C TRP A 81 -7.67 19.60 -2.61
N LYS A 82 -8.92 19.37 -3.03
CA LYS A 82 -9.33 19.51 -4.42
C LYS A 82 -9.10 20.91 -5.01
N SER A 83 -9.10 21.93 -4.16
CA SER A 83 -8.83 23.33 -4.57
C SER A 83 -7.34 23.62 -4.74
N GLN A 84 -6.46 22.77 -4.26
CA GLN A 84 -5.01 22.97 -4.36
C GLN A 84 -4.49 22.60 -5.75
N LEU A 85 -3.49 23.39 -6.21
CA LEU A 85 -2.77 23.07 -7.44
C LEU A 85 -2.10 21.69 -7.31
N ASN A 86 -2.26 20.87 -8.34
CA ASN A 86 -1.65 19.53 -8.39
C ASN A 86 -2.20 18.48 -7.38
N TRP A 87 -3.40 18.68 -6.78
CA TRP A 87 -3.99 17.70 -5.86
C TRP A 87 -4.09 16.29 -6.46
N ARG A 88 -4.34 16.18 -7.79
CA ARG A 88 -4.40 14.90 -8.51
C ARG A 88 -3.07 14.16 -8.50
N TYR A 89 -1.96 14.89 -8.63
CA TYR A 89 -0.62 14.32 -8.56
C TYR A 89 -0.32 13.79 -7.15
N TRP A 90 -0.61 14.58 -6.11
CA TRP A 90 -0.41 14.14 -4.73
C TRP A 90 -1.27 12.95 -4.35
N HIS A 91 -2.53 12.94 -4.78
CA HIS A 91 -3.43 11.81 -4.63
C HIS A 91 -2.87 10.55 -5.31
N PHE A 92 -2.44 10.67 -6.57
CA PHE A 92 -1.82 9.56 -7.31
C PHE A 92 -0.55 9.07 -6.64
N LEU A 93 0.32 9.98 -6.18
CA LEU A 93 1.56 9.64 -5.46
C LEU A 93 1.26 8.81 -4.20
N ALA A 94 0.31 9.26 -3.39
CA ALA A 94 -0.10 8.56 -2.17
C ALA A 94 -0.67 7.17 -2.48
N LEU A 95 -1.46 7.01 -3.55
CA LEU A 95 -1.98 5.70 -4.00
C LEU A 95 -0.86 4.76 -4.44
N VAL A 96 0.11 5.24 -5.24
CA VAL A 96 1.24 4.41 -5.68
C VAL A 96 2.05 3.91 -4.49
N TRP A 97 2.42 4.80 -3.58
CA TRP A 97 3.24 4.43 -2.42
C TRP A 97 2.49 3.53 -1.43
N SER A 98 1.20 3.77 -1.20
CA SER A 98 0.40 2.87 -0.37
C SER A 98 0.29 1.47 -0.98
N TYR A 99 0.15 1.37 -2.31
CA TYR A 99 0.10 0.10 -3.02
C TYR A 99 1.42 -0.66 -2.99
N MET A 100 2.54 0.03 -3.25
CA MET A 100 3.87 -0.59 -3.20
C MET A 100 4.21 -1.06 -1.79
N GLY A 101 3.84 -0.29 -0.77
CA GLY A 101 3.99 -0.69 0.61
C GLY A 101 3.13 -1.90 0.98
N LEU A 102 1.88 -1.97 0.49
CA LEU A 102 1.00 -3.14 0.68
C LEU A 102 1.63 -4.40 0.07
N LEU A 103 2.15 -4.31 -1.16
CA LEU A 103 2.85 -5.43 -1.81
C LEU A 103 4.09 -5.84 -1.02
N THR A 104 4.86 -4.87 -0.52
CA THR A 104 6.05 -5.14 0.30
C THR A 104 5.67 -5.95 1.54
N VAL A 105 4.66 -5.51 2.30
CA VAL A 105 4.21 -6.21 3.51
C VAL A 105 3.67 -7.60 3.18
N PHE A 106 2.86 -7.71 2.13
CA PHE A 106 2.26 -8.97 1.71
C PHE A 106 3.33 -10.00 1.31
N VAL A 107 4.25 -9.64 0.41
CA VAL A 107 5.31 -10.54 -0.04
C VAL A 107 6.28 -10.89 1.08
N SER A 108 6.70 -9.90 1.89
CA SER A 108 7.60 -10.15 3.03
C SER A 108 6.96 -11.06 4.07
N GLY A 109 5.66 -10.92 4.35
CA GLY A 109 4.93 -11.78 5.27
C GLY A 109 4.95 -13.24 4.82
N TYR A 110 4.72 -13.50 3.53
CA TYR A 110 4.79 -14.87 3.00
C TYR A 110 6.22 -15.42 2.96
N LEU A 111 7.21 -14.60 2.62
CA LEU A 111 8.61 -15.03 2.58
C LEU A 111 9.11 -15.48 3.96
N VAL A 112 8.72 -14.78 5.01
CA VAL A 112 9.13 -15.12 6.39
C VAL A 112 8.55 -16.45 6.86
N GLU A 113 7.41 -16.89 6.32
CA GLU A 113 6.81 -18.19 6.64
C GLU A 113 7.54 -19.37 5.96
N LEU A 114 8.42 -19.11 4.99
CA LEU A 114 9.18 -20.17 4.32
C LEU A 114 10.29 -20.71 5.24
N PRO A 115 10.37 -22.05 5.45
CA PRO A 115 11.24 -22.64 6.45
C PRO A 115 12.73 -22.37 6.22
N PHE A 116 13.17 -22.21 4.96
CA PHE A 116 14.56 -21.91 4.62
C PHE A 116 14.93 -20.43 4.87
N ILE A 117 13.96 -19.52 4.94
CA ILE A 117 14.20 -18.10 5.23
C ILE A 117 14.14 -17.84 6.75
N SER A 118 13.25 -18.52 7.47
CA SER A 118 13.11 -18.36 8.92
C SER A 118 14.38 -18.71 9.70
N TYR A 119 15.23 -19.56 9.14
CA TYR A 119 16.49 -20.00 9.79
C TYR A 119 17.73 -19.19 9.37
N GLY A 120 17.71 -18.47 8.26
CA GLY A 120 18.93 -17.88 7.69
C GLY A 120 18.92 -16.38 7.46
N ILE A 121 17.77 -15.79 7.23
CA ILE A 121 17.68 -14.36 6.89
C ILE A 121 16.80 -13.64 7.92
N PRO A 122 17.33 -12.66 8.65
CA PRO A 122 16.53 -11.85 9.56
C PRO A 122 15.33 -11.23 8.80
N PHE A 123 14.18 -11.18 9.45
CA PHE A 123 12.96 -10.57 8.89
C PHE A 123 13.23 -9.21 8.26
N VAL A 124 14.06 -8.38 8.90
CA VAL A 124 14.44 -7.05 8.38
C VAL A 124 15.10 -7.16 7.00
N ALA A 125 15.98 -8.14 6.79
CA ALA A 125 16.64 -8.33 5.49
C ALA A 125 15.62 -8.71 4.40
N SER A 126 14.63 -9.57 4.70
CA SER A 126 13.58 -9.92 3.73
C SER A 126 12.71 -8.72 3.36
N VAL A 127 12.35 -7.87 4.33
CA VAL A 127 11.62 -6.62 4.08
C VAL A 127 12.45 -5.68 3.20
N VAL A 128 13.74 -5.52 3.48
CA VAL A 128 14.62 -4.66 2.66
C VAL A 128 14.74 -5.20 1.23
N CYS A 129 14.99 -6.50 1.06
CA CYS A 129 15.11 -7.12 -0.26
C CYS A 129 13.83 -6.98 -1.11
N VAL A 130 12.65 -7.05 -0.51
CA VAL A 130 11.38 -6.88 -1.21
C VAL A 130 11.07 -5.40 -1.44
N SER A 131 11.40 -4.52 -0.48
CA SER A 131 11.08 -3.09 -0.60
C SER A 131 11.86 -2.40 -1.71
N LEU A 132 13.11 -2.75 -1.95
CA LEU A 132 13.92 -2.12 -3.01
C LEU A 132 13.31 -2.25 -4.41
N PRO A 133 12.96 -3.45 -4.92
CA PRO A 133 12.26 -3.58 -6.20
C PRO A 133 10.91 -2.85 -6.24
N MET A 134 10.16 -2.85 -5.11
CA MET A 134 8.87 -2.17 -5.04
C MET A 134 9.03 -0.64 -5.09
N LEU A 135 10.04 -0.09 -4.40
CA LEU A 135 10.38 1.34 -4.48
C LEU A 135 10.80 1.74 -5.89
N MET A 136 11.64 0.93 -6.56
CA MET A 136 12.04 1.17 -7.95
C MET A 136 10.83 1.11 -8.89
N GLY A 137 9.96 0.09 -8.74
CA GLY A 137 8.74 -0.04 -9.53
C GLY A 137 7.79 1.13 -9.33
N GLY A 138 7.55 1.53 -8.08
CA GLY A 138 6.74 2.70 -7.74
C GLY A 138 7.28 3.99 -8.37
N HIS A 139 8.58 4.21 -8.24
CA HIS A 139 9.26 5.36 -8.85
C HIS A 139 9.10 5.39 -10.38
N GLN A 140 9.30 4.25 -11.05
CA GLN A 140 9.11 4.11 -12.50
C GLN A 140 7.67 4.43 -12.93
N ILE A 141 6.66 3.96 -12.17
CA ILE A 141 5.26 4.27 -12.44
C ILE A 141 5.01 5.77 -12.31
N ILE A 142 5.57 6.42 -11.27
CA ILE A 142 5.44 7.85 -11.06
C ILE A 142 6.07 8.63 -12.19
N LEU A 143 7.31 8.30 -12.60
CA LEU A 143 7.99 8.98 -13.69
C LEU A 143 7.21 8.88 -15.01
N ARG A 144 6.73 7.69 -15.37
CA ARG A 144 5.96 7.47 -16.60
C ARG A 144 4.64 8.21 -16.64
N LYS A 145 4.02 8.44 -15.48
CA LYS A 145 2.68 9.05 -15.38
C LYS A 145 2.68 10.50 -14.94
N LYS A 146 3.82 11.04 -14.50
CA LYS A 146 3.94 12.44 -14.05
C LYS A 146 3.40 13.44 -15.09
N ALA A 147 3.70 13.23 -16.37
CA ALA A 147 3.25 14.09 -17.46
C ALA A 147 1.72 14.12 -17.67
N PHE A 148 0.96 13.18 -17.08
CA PHE A 148 -0.50 13.17 -17.18
C PHE A 148 -1.17 13.97 -16.07
N PHE A 149 -0.45 14.32 -15.00
CA PHE A 149 -0.99 14.97 -13.81
C PHE A 149 -0.46 16.40 -13.60
N LEU A 150 0.59 16.79 -14.28
CA LEU A 150 1.15 18.15 -14.33
C LEU A 150 0.76 18.84 -15.64
#